data_bcbfdf2282f16d740c2da820a4c474bd
#
_entry.id   bcbfdf2282f16d740c2da820a4c474bd
#
_cell.length_a   1.000
_cell.length_b   1.000
_cell.length_c   1.000
_cell.angle_alpha   90.00
_cell.angle_beta   90.00
_cell.angle_gamma   90.00
#
_symmetry.space_group_name_H-M   'P 1'
#
loop_
_entity.id
_entity.type
_entity.pdbx_description
1 polymer ?
#
loop_
_entity_poly.entity_id
_entity_poly.type
_entity_poly.pdbx_seq_one_letter_code
_entity_poly.pdbx_strand_id
1 'polypeptide(L)'
;KMNRFIILFLFSLGILSTCVFAVEVIPLNEGWNFHRGFQAPASEIVKVTLPHTWNAGDGMFGNADYYRGLCNYSRKLSVPAHYRGKRFFLKVMAAQTVADIFIDHHFVMQHKGGYTAFVAELTDFLVPGTESVLEIRVSNAQTMDSAPICGDFNMFGGLYRGVELLVTEDVCIEPAYYASSGVFFTQSDVSEKKAHLKIEALLSARETTVTGCEVEFQLYDKEKLLCRVASAEVGEDKKVVMDMVLERPHLWDGVKDPYLYKGVVILRKDGKEIDRREEEIGFRYFHADAEKGFFLNGKPYRLNGVNRHQDRAERASAFYPQDHDEDLDLMQEMGCNAVRLCHYPQAKYMHQQMDKRGLVAWVEIPFVNVYVNNPAYDENLRLQLKELILQNYNHPCILFWGLFNEINSGWLDRPSRMAAELHALARQLDSSRPTMGCLLYTSPSPR
;
A
#
# COMPACT_ATOMS: atom_id res chain seq x y z
N LYS A 1 -59.03 -15.16 -50.02
CA LYS A 1 -59.04 -14.81 -48.59
C LYS A 1 -57.58 -14.84 -48.12
N MET A 2 -57.01 -13.71 -47.97
CA MET A 2 -55.61 -13.51 -47.65
C MET A 2 -55.49 -13.08 -46.19
N ASN A 3 -54.98 -13.94 -45.31
CA ASN A 3 -54.74 -13.61 -43.91
C ASN A 3 -53.44 -12.82 -43.78
N ARG A 4 -53.57 -11.60 -43.30
CA ARG A 4 -52.45 -10.74 -42.89
C ARG A 4 -52.04 -11.10 -41.46
N PHE A 5 -50.85 -11.65 -41.26
CA PHE A 5 -50.21 -11.73 -39.96
C PHE A 5 -49.53 -10.39 -39.64
N ILE A 6 -49.98 -9.77 -38.55
CA ILE A 6 -49.32 -8.61 -37.95
C ILE A 6 -48.28 -9.15 -36.96
N ILE A 7 -46.99 -8.95 -37.26
CA ILE A 7 -45.89 -9.23 -36.33
C ILE A 7 -45.71 -7.96 -35.48
N LEU A 8 -46.05 -8.03 -34.19
CA LEU A 8 -45.69 -7.02 -33.20
C LEU A 8 -44.24 -7.23 -32.81
N PHE A 9 -43.35 -6.29 -33.17
CA PHE A 9 -42.03 -6.18 -32.57
C PHE A 9 -42.16 -5.51 -31.20
N LEU A 10 -42.01 -6.30 -30.13
CA LEU A 10 -41.77 -5.81 -28.79
C LEU A 10 -40.31 -5.39 -28.69
N PHE A 11 -40.07 -4.08 -28.76
CA PHE A 11 -38.78 -3.50 -28.32
C PHE A 11 -38.70 -3.64 -26.81
N SER A 12 -37.94 -4.62 -26.33
CA SER A 12 -37.49 -4.62 -24.94
C SER A 12 -36.44 -3.52 -24.81
N LEU A 13 -36.79 -2.40 -24.18
CA LEU A 13 -35.78 -1.47 -23.64
C LEU A 13 -34.98 -2.22 -22.59
N GLY A 14 -33.84 -2.74 -22.98
CA GLY A 14 -32.81 -3.17 -22.03
C GLY A 14 -32.37 -1.93 -21.25
N ILE A 15 -32.76 -1.84 -19.99
CA ILE A 15 -32.14 -0.92 -19.04
C ILE A 15 -30.69 -1.38 -18.95
N LEU A 16 -29.79 -0.72 -19.67
CA LEU A 16 -28.36 -0.79 -19.41
C LEU A 16 -28.20 -0.24 -17.98
N SER A 17 -28.16 -1.15 -17.03
CA SER A 17 -27.65 -0.86 -15.69
C SER A 17 -26.18 -0.44 -15.88
N THR A 18 -25.93 0.87 -15.96
CA THR A 18 -24.60 1.41 -15.83
C THR A 18 -24.13 1.02 -14.43
N CYS A 19 -23.27 0.02 -14.35
CA CYS A 19 -22.49 -0.22 -13.14
C CYS A 19 -21.72 1.08 -12.87
N VAL A 20 -22.23 1.90 -11.98
CA VAL A 20 -21.48 3.03 -11.44
C VAL A 20 -20.43 2.39 -10.52
N PHE A 21 -19.21 2.24 -11.02
CA PHE A 21 -18.09 1.92 -10.15
C PHE A 21 -17.97 3.06 -9.14
N ALA A 22 -18.00 2.72 -7.87
CA ALA A 22 -18.02 3.71 -6.80
C ALA A 22 -16.73 4.55 -6.73
N VAL A 23 -15.59 3.95 -7.03
CA VAL A 23 -14.30 4.62 -7.25
C VAL A 23 -13.78 4.20 -8.61
N GLU A 24 -13.50 5.18 -9.45
CA GLU A 24 -12.81 4.92 -10.70
C GLU A 24 -11.31 5.10 -10.50
N VAL A 25 -10.53 4.07 -10.85
CA VAL A 25 -9.06 4.07 -10.77
C VAL A 25 -8.51 4.20 -12.18
N ILE A 26 -7.88 5.33 -12.46
CA ILE A 26 -7.30 5.64 -13.77
C ILE A 26 -5.78 5.52 -13.66
N PRO A 27 -5.15 4.48 -14.27
CA PRO A 27 -3.70 4.35 -14.26
C PRO A 27 -3.05 5.49 -15.08
N LEU A 28 -2.03 6.10 -14.51
CA LEU A 28 -1.29 7.20 -15.13
C LEU A 28 0.16 6.78 -15.45
N ASN A 29 0.38 5.54 -15.86
CA ASN A 29 1.73 5.00 -16.05
C ASN A 29 2.38 5.41 -17.37
N GLU A 30 1.59 5.80 -18.38
CA GLU A 30 2.07 6.13 -19.71
C GLU A 30 2.21 7.64 -19.94
N GLY A 31 3.02 8.02 -20.93
CA GLY A 31 3.06 9.37 -21.48
C GLY A 31 3.80 10.41 -20.67
N TRP A 32 4.70 9.98 -19.79
CA TRP A 32 5.53 10.91 -19.01
C TRP A 32 6.70 11.48 -19.83
N ASN A 33 6.92 12.78 -19.67
CA ASN A 33 8.19 13.43 -19.99
C ASN A 33 9.10 13.34 -18.77
N PHE A 34 10.35 13.02 -18.99
CA PHE A 34 11.35 12.92 -17.93
C PHE A 34 12.61 13.70 -18.31
N HIS A 35 13.20 14.39 -17.34
CA HIS A 35 14.54 14.97 -17.45
C HIS A 35 15.22 15.08 -16.08
N ARG A 36 16.56 15.10 -16.07
CA ARG A 36 17.36 15.38 -14.88
C ARG A 36 17.38 16.88 -14.60
N GLY A 37 17.49 17.25 -13.32
CA GLY A 37 17.55 18.64 -12.86
C GLY A 37 16.18 19.35 -12.85
N PHE A 38 16.25 20.64 -12.51
CA PHE A 38 15.05 21.49 -12.39
C PHE A 38 14.49 21.89 -13.74
N GLN A 39 15.37 22.15 -14.70
CA GLN A 39 15.04 22.50 -16.09
C GLN A 39 15.98 21.76 -17.03
N ALA A 40 15.51 21.48 -18.23
CA ALA A 40 16.31 20.88 -19.28
C ALA A 40 15.91 21.44 -20.65
N PRO A 41 16.85 21.54 -21.62
CA PRO A 41 16.50 21.82 -23.00
C PRO A 41 15.62 20.69 -23.57
N ALA A 42 14.80 21.02 -24.58
CA ALA A 42 13.87 20.05 -25.16
C ALA A 42 14.56 18.77 -25.68
N SER A 43 15.83 18.86 -26.08
CA SER A 43 16.63 17.72 -26.55
C SER A 43 17.00 16.72 -25.48
N GLU A 44 16.90 17.09 -24.20
CA GLU A 44 17.21 16.22 -23.05
C GLU A 44 15.94 15.66 -22.41
N ILE A 45 14.76 16.05 -22.86
CA ILE A 45 13.48 15.53 -22.38
C ILE A 45 13.19 14.21 -23.10
N VAL A 46 13.09 13.14 -22.34
CA VAL A 46 12.77 11.81 -22.87
C VAL A 46 11.38 11.34 -22.45
N LYS A 47 10.78 10.47 -23.27
CA LYS A 47 9.51 9.81 -22.90
C LYS A 47 9.80 8.57 -22.09
N VAL A 48 9.06 8.42 -20.99
CA VAL A 48 9.17 7.24 -20.12
C VAL A 48 7.78 6.70 -19.76
N THR A 49 7.78 5.40 -19.43
CA THR A 49 6.62 4.67 -18.88
C THR A 49 6.97 4.23 -17.47
N LEU A 50 6.02 4.26 -16.55
CA LEU A 50 6.19 3.78 -15.19
C LEU A 50 5.91 2.26 -15.09
N PRO A 51 6.61 1.54 -14.23
CA PRO A 51 7.62 2.00 -13.27
C PRO A 51 8.93 2.43 -13.96
N HIS A 52 9.56 3.50 -13.45
CA HIS A 52 10.77 4.06 -14.02
C HIS A 52 11.77 4.48 -12.94
N THR A 53 13.04 4.16 -13.16
CA THR A 53 14.17 4.69 -12.40
C THR A 53 15.24 5.22 -13.34
N TRP A 54 15.84 6.34 -12.99
CA TRP A 54 16.96 6.89 -13.76
C TRP A 54 18.32 6.24 -13.45
N ASN A 55 18.36 5.36 -12.41
CA ASN A 55 19.54 4.67 -11.98
C ASN A 55 19.65 3.21 -12.49
N ALA A 56 18.81 2.80 -13.44
CA ALA A 56 18.74 1.41 -13.89
C ALA A 56 20.09 0.83 -14.38
N GLY A 57 20.94 1.66 -14.96
CA GLY A 57 22.27 1.28 -15.43
C GLY A 57 23.43 1.76 -14.55
N ASP A 58 23.13 2.54 -13.50
CA ASP A 58 24.17 3.14 -12.66
C ASP A 58 24.80 2.09 -11.75
N GLY A 59 26.14 2.10 -11.65
CA GLY A 59 26.90 1.13 -10.86
C GLY A 59 26.97 -0.28 -11.44
N MET A 60 26.46 -0.49 -12.68
CA MET A 60 26.44 -1.79 -13.36
C MET A 60 27.27 -1.76 -14.65
N PHE A 61 27.73 -2.93 -15.11
CA PHE A 61 28.42 -3.11 -16.38
C PHE A 61 29.61 -2.20 -16.63
N GLY A 62 30.35 -1.83 -15.55
CA GLY A 62 31.48 -0.93 -15.61
C GLY A 62 31.14 0.56 -15.62
N ASN A 63 29.86 0.91 -15.55
CA ASN A 63 29.42 2.28 -15.32
C ASN A 63 29.58 2.62 -13.84
N ALA A 64 30.46 3.55 -13.50
CA ALA A 64 30.70 4.02 -12.13
C ALA A 64 29.75 5.14 -11.71
N ASP A 65 28.95 5.68 -12.63
CA ASP A 65 28.01 6.76 -12.33
C ASP A 65 26.90 6.26 -11.41
N TYR A 66 26.53 7.09 -10.45
CA TYR A 66 25.41 6.89 -9.58
C TYR A 66 24.78 8.25 -9.29
N TYR A 67 23.86 8.65 -10.17
CA TYR A 67 23.24 9.97 -10.07
C TYR A 67 22.29 10.05 -8.88
N ARG A 68 22.59 10.97 -7.96
CA ARG A 68 21.71 11.35 -6.86
C ARG A 68 21.39 12.82 -6.96
N GLY A 69 20.12 13.14 -7.18
CA GLY A 69 19.68 14.51 -7.38
C GLY A 69 18.23 14.63 -7.78
N LEU A 70 17.85 15.83 -8.16
CA LEU A 70 16.50 16.17 -8.59
C LEU A 70 16.28 15.73 -10.04
N CYS A 71 15.12 15.11 -10.29
CA CYS A 71 14.58 14.84 -11.62
C CYS A 71 13.12 15.26 -11.71
N ASN A 72 12.68 15.51 -12.91
CA ASN A 72 11.32 15.98 -13.19
C ASN A 72 10.56 14.98 -14.06
N TYR A 73 9.34 14.66 -13.63
CA TYR A 73 8.35 13.91 -14.39
C TYR A 73 7.17 14.82 -14.67
N SER A 74 6.76 14.96 -15.94
CA SER A 74 5.58 15.75 -16.28
C SER A 74 4.72 15.07 -17.33
N ARG A 75 3.41 15.28 -17.26
CA ARG A 75 2.46 14.81 -18.26
C ARG A 75 1.22 15.68 -18.32
N LYS A 76 0.52 15.63 -19.44
CA LYS A 76 -0.83 16.17 -19.54
C LYS A 76 -1.81 15.27 -18.80
N LEU A 77 -2.73 15.89 -18.10
CA LEU A 77 -3.82 15.24 -17.36
C LEU A 77 -5.15 15.86 -17.80
N SER A 78 -5.90 15.13 -18.60
CA SER A 78 -7.24 15.54 -19.05
C SER A 78 -8.29 14.92 -18.13
N VAL A 79 -9.15 15.77 -17.59
CA VAL A 79 -10.27 15.36 -16.73
C VAL A 79 -11.56 15.53 -17.49
N PRO A 80 -12.29 14.46 -17.84
CA PRO A 80 -13.56 14.53 -18.56
C PRO A 80 -14.62 15.38 -17.86
N ALA A 81 -15.43 16.12 -18.64
CA ALA A 81 -16.46 17.01 -18.09
C ALA A 81 -17.55 16.31 -17.26
N HIS A 82 -17.78 15.01 -17.48
CA HIS A 82 -18.77 14.23 -16.72
C HIS A 82 -18.36 13.97 -15.26
N TYR A 83 -17.10 14.25 -14.88
CA TYR A 83 -16.64 14.18 -13.49
C TYR A 83 -16.94 15.43 -12.66
N ARG A 84 -17.77 16.36 -13.14
CA ARG A 84 -18.20 17.51 -12.32
C ARG A 84 -18.84 17.05 -11.02
N GLY A 85 -18.39 17.65 -9.90
CA GLY A 85 -18.82 17.30 -8.55
C GLY A 85 -18.14 16.07 -7.96
N LYS A 86 -17.16 15.47 -8.66
CA LYS A 86 -16.32 14.40 -8.12
C LYS A 86 -15.09 14.96 -7.44
N ARG A 87 -14.48 14.13 -6.59
CA ARG A 87 -13.16 14.39 -5.99
C ARG A 87 -12.09 13.64 -6.75
N PHE A 88 -10.89 14.21 -6.74
CA PHE A 88 -9.72 13.67 -7.45
C PHE A 88 -8.57 13.47 -6.47
N PHE A 89 -8.01 12.27 -6.46
CA PHE A 89 -6.86 11.94 -5.62
C PHE A 89 -5.77 11.30 -6.48
N LEU A 90 -4.60 11.89 -6.44
CA LEU A 90 -3.41 11.31 -7.06
C LEU A 90 -2.75 10.36 -6.06
N LYS A 91 -2.72 9.08 -6.37
CA LYS A 91 -2.01 8.07 -5.59
C LYS A 91 -0.69 7.74 -6.29
N VAL A 92 0.42 8.02 -5.61
CA VAL A 92 1.77 7.64 -6.04
C VAL A 92 2.19 6.45 -5.21
N MET A 93 2.47 5.31 -5.86
CA MET A 93 2.75 4.05 -5.16
C MET A 93 4.11 4.02 -4.49
N ALA A 94 5.08 4.75 -4.99
CA ALA A 94 6.36 5.10 -4.37
C ALA A 94 7.14 6.09 -5.23
N ALA A 95 7.90 6.98 -4.57
CA ALA A 95 8.82 7.92 -5.22
C ALA A 95 10.07 8.11 -4.34
N GLN A 96 11.23 7.77 -4.85
CA GLN A 96 12.48 7.77 -4.05
C GLN A 96 13.22 9.08 -4.24
N THR A 97 13.41 9.87 -3.19
CA THR A 97 13.08 9.77 -1.75
C THR A 97 12.11 10.88 -1.35
N VAL A 98 12.23 12.04 -1.96
CA VAL A 98 11.38 13.23 -1.74
C VAL A 98 10.63 13.51 -3.04
N ALA A 99 9.33 13.69 -2.96
CA ALA A 99 8.48 14.00 -4.10
C ALA A 99 7.66 15.26 -3.86
N ASP A 100 7.76 16.23 -4.77
CA ASP A 100 6.93 17.42 -4.80
C ASP A 100 5.93 17.31 -5.95
N ILE A 101 4.64 17.52 -5.67
CA ILE A 101 3.56 17.45 -6.65
C ILE A 101 3.11 18.86 -7.00
N PHE A 102 2.92 19.10 -8.31
CA PHE A 102 2.40 20.35 -8.86
C PHE A 102 1.31 20.07 -9.90
N ILE A 103 0.32 20.96 -9.97
CA ILE A 103 -0.65 21.05 -11.06
C ILE A 103 -0.56 22.46 -11.65
N ASP A 104 -0.30 22.57 -12.97
CA ASP A 104 -0.13 23.84 -13.68
C ASP A 104 0.82 24.81 -12.95
N HIS A 105 1.96 24.25 -12.48
CA HIS A 105 3.00 24.94 -11.68
C HIS A 105 2.58 25.35 -10.25
N HIS A 106 1.36 25.07 -9.81
CA HIS A 106 0.94 25.30 -8.43
C HIS A 106 1.35 24.12 -7.56
N PHE A 107 2.06 24.41 -6.47
CA PHE A 107 2.47 23.40 -5.50
C PHE A 107 1.24 22.80 -4.79
N VAL A 108 1.15 21.48 -4.75
CA VAL A 108 0.08 20.74 -4.08
C VAL A 108 0.57 20.19 -2.75
N MET A 109 1.61 19.35 -2.76
CA MET A 109 2.17 18.76 -1.55
C MET A 109 3.59 18.25 -1.77
N GLN A 110 4.29 18.01 -0.66
CA GLN A 110 5.55 17.26 -0.61
C GLN A 110 5.35 16.00 0.23
N HIS A 111 5.95 14.91 -0.24
CA HIS A 111 6.09 13.67 0.54
C HIS A 111 7.57 13.31 0.71
N LYS A 112 7.93 12.87 1.93
CA LYS A 112 9.27 12.37 2.28
C LYS A 112 9.17 10.96 2.79
N GLY A 113 9.80 10.03 2.09
CA GLY A 113 9.76 8.60 2.34
C GLY A 113 9.70 7.86 1.01
N GLY A 114 10.74 7.09 0.70
CA GLY A 114 10.94 6.57 -0.66
C GLY A 114 10.14 5.31 -1.00
N TYR A 115 9.51 4.65 -0.02
CA TYR A 115 9.13 3.25 -0.18
C TYR A 115 7.64 2.95 0.04
N THR A 116 6.91 3.90 0.59
CA THR A 116 5.46 3.82 0.84
C THR A 116 4.67 4.60 -0.20
N ALA A 117 3.40 4.27 -0.36
CA ALA A 117 2.49 5.06 -1.16
C ALA A 117 2.07 6.34 -0.42
N PHE A 118 1.70 7.36 -1.17
CA PHE A 118 1.08 8.57 -0.65
C PHE A 118 0.01 9.09 -1.59
N VAL A 119 -0.89 9.92 -1.06
CA VAL A 119 -2.04 10.44 -1.80
C VAL A 119 -2.10 11.96 -1.67
N ALA A 120 -2.24 12.63 -2.80
CA ALA A 120 -2.50 14.06 -2.90
C ALA A 120 -3.94 14.30 -3.37
N GLU A 121 -4.74 15.07 -2.63
CA GLU A 121 -6.04 15.50 -3.14
C GLU A 121 -5.85 16.63 -4.16
N LEU A 122 -6.38 16.43 -5.36
CA LEU A 122 -6.26 17.37 -6.51
C LEU A 122 -7.57 18.09 -6.82
N THR A 123 -8.61 17.93 -6.00
CA THR A 123 -9.96 18.44 -6.29
C THR A 123 -10.00 19.94 -6.52
N ASP A 124 -9.17 20.72 -5.80
CA ASP A 124 -9.08 22.18 -5.96
C ASP A 124 -8.26 22.63 -7.18
N PHE A 125 -7.48 21.73 -7.75
CA PHE A 125 -6.53 22.03 -8.82
C PHE A 125 -7.00 21.58 -10.20
N LEU A 126 -7.97 20.65 -10.26
CA LEU A 126 -8.45 20.07 -11.52
C LEU A 126 -9.85 20.57 -11.86
N VAL A 127 -10.02 21.06 -13.08
CA VAL A 127 -11.33 21.51 -13.59
C VAL A 127 -11.85 20.48 -14.60
N PRO A 128 -12.98 19.77 -14.32
CA PRO A 128 -13.55 18.84 -15.27
C PRO A 128 -13.92 19.47 -16.60
N GLY A 129 -13.47 18.88 -17.71
CA GLY A 129 -13.61 19.37 -19.06
C GLY A 129 -12.38 20.13 -19.59
N THR A 130 -11.31 20.20 -18.79
CA THR A 130 -10.05 20.86 -19.17
C THR A 130 -8.86 19.90 -19.13
N GLU A 131 -7.73 20.35 -19.64
CA GLU A 131 -6.44 19.69 -19.55
C GLU A 131 -5.51 20.52 -18.66
N SER A 132 -4.83 19.87 -17.73
CA SER A 132 -3.81 20.43 -16.85
C SER A 132 -2.48 19.72 -17.04
N VAL A 133 -1.40 20.30 -16.55
CA VAL A 133 -0.08 19.68 -16.50
C VAL A 133 0.18 19.17 -15.08
N LEU A 134 0.25 17.85 -14.92
CA LEU A 134 0.75 17.21 -13.71
C LEU A 134 2.28 17.15 -13.77
N GLU A 135 2.94 17.66 -12.74
CA GLU A 135 4.39 17.60 -12.57
C GLU A 135 4.71 16.96 -11.22
N ILE A 136 5.62 15.98 -11.22
CA ILE A 136 6.15 15.36 -10.00
C ILE A 136 7.67 15.49 -10.05
N ARG A 137 8.22 16.30 -9.14
CA ARG A 137 9.65 16.45 -8.94
C ARG A 137 10.13 15.46 -7.91
N VAL A 138 11.06 14.59 -8.29
CA VAL A 138 11.56 13.53 -7.42
C VAL A 138 13.06 13.71 -7.20
N SER A 139 13.50 13.62 -5.95
CA SER A 139 14.93 13.70 -5.59
C SER A 139 15.32 12.49 -4.73
N ASN A 140 16.40 11.80 -5.12
CA ASN A 140 17.06 10.80 -4.29
C ASN A 140 18.36 11.34 -3.65
N ALA A 141 18.54 12.66 -3.65
CA ALA A 141 19.63 13.29 -2.91
C ALA A 141 19.53 12.95 -1.42
N GLN A 142 20.66 12.73 -0.78
CA GLN A 142 20.69 12.47 0.65
C GLN A 142 20.22 13.71 1.41
N THR A 143 19.30 13.50 2.36
CA THR A 143 18.82 14.53 3.29
C THR A 143 18.99 14.04 4.72
N MET A 144 19.06 14.97 5.68
CA MET A 144 19.21 14.63 7.09
C MET A 144 17.89 14.55 7.85
N ASP A 145 16.77 14.55 7.13
CA ASP A 145 15.41 14.57 7.66
C ASP A 145 14.52 13.48 7.06
N SER A 146 15.10 12.54 6.28
CA SER A 146 14.37 11.42 5.70
C SER A 146 15.20 10.14 5.75
N ALA A 147 14.63 9.06 6.28
CA ALA A 147 15.25 7.73 6.28
C ALA A 147 15.06 7.02 4.92
N PRO A 148 16.05 6.22 4.48
CA PRO A 148 17.33 5.94 5.11
C PRO A 148 18.37 7.04 4.82
N ILE A 149 19.31 7.25 5.75
CA ILE A 149 20.46 8.15 5.52
C ILE A 149 21.51 7.45 4.68
N CYS A 150 21.82 6.22 5.04
CA CYS A 150 22.71 5.30 4.31
C CYS A 150 22.28 3.86 4.55
N GLY A 151 22.82 2.96 3.78
CA GLY A 151 22.63 1.53 3.89
C GLY A 151 23.64 0.83 2.99
N ASP A 152 23.72 -0.47 3.10
CA ASP A 152 24.49 -1.35 2.22
C ASP A 152 23.69 -1.78 0.97
N PHE A 153 22.71 -0.99 0.61
CA PHE A 153 21.85 -1.13 -0.58
C PHE A 153 21.73 0.21 -1.32
N ASN A 154 21.39 0.14 -2.60
CA ASN A 154 21.27 1.31 -3.45
C ASN A 154 19.95 2.05 -3.23
N MET A 155 19.99 3.38 -3.22
CA MET A 155 18.82 4.26 -3.12
C MET A 155 18.50 4.79 -4.51
N PHE A 156 17.93 3.94 -5.34
CA PHE A 156 17.58 4.25 -6.70
C PHE A 156 16.45 5.27 -6.77
N GLY A 157 16.65 6.35 -7.55
CA GLY A 157 15.66 7.39 -7.69
C GLY A 157 14.60 7.08 -8.74
N GLY A 158 13.43 7.69 -8.62
CA GLY A 158 12.39 7.61 -9.64
C GLY A 158 10.98 7.41 -9.10
N LEU A 159 10.02 7.46 -10.05
CA LEU A 159 8.68 6.91 -9.89
C LEU A 159 8.75 5.41 -10.23
N TYR A 160 9.32 4.64 -9.33
CA TYR A 160 9.67 3.24 -9.58
C TYR A 160 8.54 2.25 -9.26
N ARG A 161 7.35 2.80 -8.99
CA ARG A 161 6.05 2.10 -8.94
C ARG A 161 5.02 2.92 -9.71
N GLY A 162 3.79 2.44 -9.80
CA GLY A 162 2.73 3.11 -10.55
C GLY A 162 2.24 4.42 -9.95
N VAL A 163 1.54 5.19 -10.76
CA VAL A 163 0.78 6.37 -10.37
C VAL A 163 -0.65 6.20 -10.86
N GLU A 164 -1.63 6.54 -10.03
CA GLU A 164 -3.07 6.41 -10.32
C GLU A 164 -3.81 7.69 -9.96
N LEU A 165 -4.83 8.02 -10.75
CA LEU A 165 -5.84 9.01 -10.39
C LEU A 165 -7.08 8.26 -9.90
N LEU A 166 -7.49 8.52 -8.66
CA LEU A 166 -8.71 8.02 -8.08
C LEU A 166 -9.80 9.08 -8.23
N VAL A 167 -10.93 8.71 -8.81
CA VAL A 167 -12.09 9.59 -8.95
C VAL A 167 -13.21 9.05 -8.06
N THR A 168 -13.67 9.87 -7.10
CA THR A 168 -14.66 9.45 -6.11
C THR A 168 -15.87 10.38 -6.10
N GLU A 169 -16.94 9.94 -5.45
CA GLU A 169 -18.00 10.85 -5.01
C GLU A 169 -17.47 11.83 -3.95
N ASP A 170 -18.25 12.87 -3.62
CA ASP A 170 -17.89 13.79 -2.54
C ASP A 170 -17.74 13.05 -1.21
N VAL A 171 -18.65 12.14 -0.89
CA VAL A 171 -18.52 11.21 0.22
C VAL A 171 -17.94 9.91 -0.29
N CYS A 172 -16.86 9.45 0.31
CA CYS A 172 -16.16 8.22 -0.06
C CYS A 172 -15.52 7.53 1.16
N ILE A 173 -15.04 6.31 0.98
CA ILE A 173 -14.10 5.69 1.92
C ILE A 173 -12.76 6.40 1.76
N GLU A 174 -12.18 6.87 2.87
CA GLU A 174 -11.04 7.79 2.90
C GLU A 174 -9.78 7.22 2.21
N PRO A 175 -9.35 7.78 1.07
CA PRO A 175 -8.18 7.27 0.35
C PRO A 175 -6.86 7.90 0.81
N ALA A 176 -6.90 9.04 1.50
CA ALA A 176 -5.72 9.81 1.85
C ALA A 176 -5.17 9.49 3.26
N TYR A 177 -5.89 8.69 4.07
CA TYR A 177 -5.40 8.31 5.39
C TYR A 177 -4.18 7.39 5.26
N TYR A 178 -2.99 7.99 5.24
CA TYR A 178 -1.71 7.31 5.01
C TYR A 178 -1.70 6.42 3.75
N ALA A 179 -2.47 6.78 2.72
CA ALA A 179 -2.65 6.01 1.48
C ALA A 179 -3.12 4.56 1.68
N SER A 180 -3.73 4.26 2.83
CA SER A 180 -4.35 2.96 3.15
C SER A 180 -5.59 2.70 2.30
N SER A 181 -6.23 1.55 2.47
CA SER A 181 -7.52 1.26 1.84
C SER A 181 -8.69 2.03 2.48
N GLY A 182 -8.47 2.66 3.65
CA GLY A 182 -9.51 3.26 4.47
C GLY A 182 -10.37 2.23 5.23
N VAL A 183 -10.04 0.93 5.10
CA VAL A 183 -10.74 -0.17 5.76
C VAL A 183 -9.73 -1.04 6.51
N PHE A 184 -10.06 -1.42 7.75
CA PHE A 184 -9.19 -2.21 8.61
C PHE A 184 -9.95 -3.39 9.21
N PHE A 185 -9.31 -4.57 9.18
CA PHE A 185 -9.84 -5.83 9.68
C PHE A 185 -9.01 -6.30 10.86
N THR A 186 -9.54 -6.13 12.08
CA THR A 186 -8.86 -6.60 13.30
C THR A 186 -9.45 -7.93 13.73
N GLN A 187 -8.61 -8.96 13.78
CA GLN A 187 -8.99 -10.30 14.19
C GLN A 187 -8.70 -10.52 15.68
N SER A 188 -9.65 -11.14 16.37
CA SER A 188 -9.47 -11.58 17.76
C SER A 188 -10.14 -12.93 17.99
N ASP A 189 -9.76 -13.61 19.06
CA ASP A 189 -10.31 -14.94 19.45
C ASP A 189 -10.32 -15.96 18.30
N VAL A 190 -9.30 -15.89 17.43
CA VAL A 190 -9.21 -16.80 16.28
C VAL A 190 -8.82 -18.18 16.73
N SER A 191 -9.57 -19.18 16.27
CA SER A 191 -9.35 -20.61 16.50
C SER A 191 -9.99 -21.43 15.38
N GLU A 192 -9.81 -22.75 15.39
CA GLU A 192 -10.54 -23.66 14.48
C GLU A 192 -12.06 -23.65 14.71
N LYS A 193 -12.54 -23.13 15.86
CA LYS A 193 -13.98 -23.09 16.21
C LYS A 193 -14.64 -21.80 15.81
N LYS A 194 -13.97 -20.66 15.97
CA LYS A 194 -14.51 -19.34 15.69
C LYS A 194 -13.41 -18.31 15.42
N ALA A 195 -13.76 -17.24 14.74
CA ALA A 195 -12.97 -16.03 14.63
C ALA A 195 -13.87 -14.81 14.81
N HIS A 196 -13.44 -13.86 15.62
CA HIS A 196 -14.05 -12.54 15.75
C HIS A 196 -13.35 -11.56 14.81
N LEU A 197 -14.10 -10.80 14.06
CA LEU A 197 -13.61 -9.78 13.12
C LEU A 197 -14.26 -8.45 13.43
N LYS A 198 -13.45 -7.47 13.82
CA LYS A 198 -13.84 -6.06 13.87
C LYS A 198 -13.51 -5.41 12.53
N ILE A 199 -14.47 -4.74 11.93
CA ILE A 199 -14.36 -4.03 10.68
C ILE A 199 -14.45 -2.52 10.97
N GLU A 200 -13.44 -1.76 10.56
CA GLU A 200 -13.42 -0.31 10.66
C GLU A 200 -13.33 0.30 9.27
N ALA A 201 -14.23 1.22 8.92
CA ALA A 201 -14.21 1.98 7.69
C ALA A 201 -14.13 3.48 8.00
N LEU A 202 -13.14 4.16 7.43
CA LEU A 202 -12.97 5.59 7.54
C LEU A 202 -13.69 6.27 6.38
N LEU A 203 -14.52 7.27 6.67
CA LEU A 203 -15.26 8.03 5.67
C LEU A 203 -14.67 9.42 5.50
N SER A 204 -14.75 9.93 4.29
CA SER A 204 -14.36 11.28 3.92
C SER A 204 -15.51 11.98 3.22
N ALA A 205 -15.71 13.25 3.54
CA ALA A 205 -16.66 14.13 2.87
C ALA A 205 -16.06 15.54 2.83
N ARG A 206 -16.22 16.24 1.73
CA ARG A 206 -15.68 17.58 1.53
C ARG A 206 -16.77 18.66 1.57
N GLU A 207 -17.72 18.61 0.66
CA GLU A 207 -18.78 19.62 0.53
C GLU A 207 -20.06 19.22 1.26
N THR A 208 -20.32 17.92 1.39
CA THR A 208 -21.49 17.39 2.06
C THR A 208 -21.14 16.73 3.40
N THR A 209 -22.11 16.13 4.05
CA THR A 209 -21.91 15.42 5.31
C THR A 209 -21.98 13.91 5.09
N VAL A 210 -21.47 13.14 6.05
CA VAL A 210 -21.65 11.68 6.11
C VAL A 210 -23.02 11.26 6.64
N THR A 211 -23.92 12.22 6.90
CA THR A 211 -25.30 11.94 7.32
C THR A 211 -26.03 11.16 6.24
N GLY A 212 -26.82 10.16 6.63
CA GLY A 212 -27.52 9.26 5.69
C GLY A 212 -26.60 8.21 5.05
N CYS A 213 -25.34 8.13 5.49
CA CYS A 213 -24.44 7.06 5.07
C CYS A 213 -24.67 5.78 5.88
N GLU A 214 -24.53 4.66 5.21
CA GLU A 214 -24.49 3.31 5.79
C GLU A 214 -23.30 2.57 5.20
N VAL A 215 -22.55 1.89 6.05
CA VAL A 215 -21.48 0.98 5.63
C VAL A 215 -21.95 -0.45 5.82
N GLU A 216 -21.83 -1.25 4.77
CA GLU A 216 -22.14 -2.66 4.75
C GLU A 216 -20.85 -3.46 4.53
N PHE A 217 -20.63 -4.49 5.34
CA PHE A 217 -19.56 -5.47 5.14
C PHE A 217 -20.18 -6.81 4.73
N GLN A 218 -19.59 -7.43 3.73
CA GLN A 218 -19.92 -8.75 3.24
C GLN A 218 -18.69 -9.63 3.23
N LEU A 219 -18.79 -10.84 3.79
CA LEU A 219 -17.73 -11.85 3.74
C LEU A 219 -18.13 -12.97 2.80
N TYR A 220 -17.26 -13.28 1.86
CA TYR A 220 -17.46 -14.35 0.88
C TYR A 220 -16.39 -15.44 1.04
N ASP A 221 -16.86 -16.69 0.94
CA ASP A 221 -16.07 -17.86 0.67
C ASP A 221 -16.18 -18.17 -0.83
N LYS A 222 -15.14 -17.80 -1.60
CA LYS A 222 -15.22 -17.78 -3.08
C LYS A 222 -16.40 -16.91 -3.53
N GLU A 223 -17.40 -17.52 -4.16
CA GLU A 223 -18.62 -16.82 -4.63
C GLU A 223 -19.77 -16.87 -3.62
N LYS A 224 -19.64 -17.62 -2.53
CA LYS A 224 -20.71 -17.81 -1.55
C LYS A 224 -20.65 -16.73 -0.47
N LEU A 225 -21.71 -15.93 -0.36
CA LEU A 225 -21.86 -15.01 0.76
C LEU A 225 -22.07 -15.80 2.06
N LEU A 226 -21.19 -15.60 3.03
CA LEU A 226 -21.24 -16.23 4.35
C LEU A 226 -21.93 -15.35 5.39
N CYS A 227 -21.60 -14.05 5.39
CA CYS A 227 -22.06 -13.11 6.39
C CYS A 227 -22.23 -11.71 5.79
N ARG A 228 -23.19 -10.97 6.36
CA ARG A 228 -23.43 -9.56 6.07
C ARG A 228 -23.69 -8.83 7.38
N VAL A 229 -22.99 -7.72 7.60
CA VAL A 229 -23.27 -6.78 8.69
C VAL A 229 -23.29 -5.36 8.15
N ALA A 230 -24.10 -4.48 8.73
CA ALA A 230 -24.18 -3.10 8.31
C ALA A 230 -24.35 -2.17 9.52
N SER A 231 -23.86 -0.94 9.39
CA SER A 231 -24.01 0.12 10.39
C SER A 231 -24.22 1.47 9.72
N ALA A 232 -25.17 2.24 10.22
CA ALA A 232 -25.38 3.65 9.90
C ALA A 232 -24.81 4.57 11.00
N GLU A 233 -24.24 4.01 12.05
CA GLU A 233 -23.60 4.77 13.13
C GLU A 233 -22.22 5.25 12.69
N VAL A 234 -22.12 6.51 12.31
CA VAL A 234 -20.86 7.17 11.98
C VAL A 234 -20.38 7.95 13.18
N GLY A 235 -19.20 7.60 13.72
CA GLY A 235 -18.58 8.30 14.83
C GLY A 235 -18.18 9.75 14.48
N GLU A 236 -17.87 10.56 15.49
CA GLU A 236 -17.42 11.94 15.31
C GLU A 236 -16.13 12.03 14.46
N ASP A 237 -15.29 11.00 14.52
CA ASP A 237 -14.07 10.85 13.72
C ASP A 237 -14.35 10.33 12.29
N LYS A 238 -15.60 10.32 11.84
CA LYS A 238 -16.07 9.78 10.57
C LYS A 238 -15.73 8.29 10.37
N LYS A 239 -15.62 7.55 11.46
CA LYS A 239 -15.37 6.11 11.47
C LYS A 239 -16.66 5.33 11.68
N VAL A 240 -16.83 4.25 10.92
CA VAL A 240 -17.87 3.24 11.13
C VAL A 240 -17.21 1.98 11.63
N VAL A 241 -17.74 1.42 12.72
CA VAL A 241 -17.23 0.19 13.33
C VAL A 241 -18.33 -0.87 13.30
N MET A 242 -17.97 -2.07 12.87
CA MET A 242 -18.86 -3.24 12.84
C MET A 242 -18.10 -4.45 13.37
N ASP A 243 -18.84 -5.39 13.92
CA ASP A 243 -18.31 -6.65 14.43
C ASP A 243 -19.04 -7.84 13.84
N MET A 244 -18.29 -8.93 13.59
CA MET A 244 -18.88 -10.20 13.19
C MET A 244 -18.13 -11.37 13.81
N VAL A 245 -18.81 -12.51 13.90
CA VAL A 245 -18.20 -13.78 14.29
C VAL A 245 -18.37 -14.77 13.14
N LEU A 246 -17.30 -15.41 12.73
CA LEU A 246 -17.32 -16.51 11.79
C LEU A 246 -17.12 -17.83 12.56
N GLU A 247 -18.12 -18.71 12.48
CA GLU A 247 -18.03 -20.05 13.06
C GLU A 247 -17.22 -20.97 12.14
N ARG A 248 -16.31 -21.74 12.73
CA ARG A 248 -15.44 -22.69 12.05
C ARG A 248 -14.74 -22.10 10.81
N PRO A 249 -13.94 -21.05 10.98
CA PRO A 249 -13.22 -20.44 9.87
C PRO A 249 -12.23 -21.44 9.25
N HIS A 250 -12.09 -21.40 7.92
CA HIS A 250 -10.97 -22.02 7.25
C HIS A 250 -9.75 -21.11 7.48
N LEU A 251 -8.75 -21.61 8.21
CA LEU A 251 -7.61 -20.80 8.61
C LEU A 251 -6.57 -20.69 7.49
N TRP A 252 -5.93 -19.54 7.39
CA TRP A 252 -4.72 -19.36 6.61
C TRP A 252 -3.55 -20.06 7.33
N ASP A 253 -3.08 -21.20 6.79
CA ASP A 253 -2.12 -22.11 7.42
C ASP A 253 -0.75 -22.10 6.73
N GLY A 254 -0.29 -20.90 6.33
CA GLY A 254 0.99 -20.71 5.66
C GLY A 254 1.03 -21.44 4.30
N VAL A 255 2.20 -21.89 3.89
CA VAL A 255 2.39 -22.58 2.58
C VAL A 255 1.59 -23.88 2.43
N LYS A 256 1.10 -24.43 3.53
CA LYS A 256 0.31 -25.65 3.53
C LYS A 256 -1.10 -25.43 3.00
N ASP A 257 -1.71 -24.33 3.40
CA ASP A 257 -3.09 -23.99 3.04
C ASP A 257 -3.32 -22.46 3.20
N PRO A 258 -2.94 -21.65 2.21
CA PRO A 258 -3.03 -20.20 2.26
C PRO A 258 -4.44 -19.71 1.96
N TYR A 259 -5.43 -20.15 2.74
CA TYR A 259 -6.83 -19.89 2.48
C TYR A 259 -7.21 -18.44 2.70
N LEU A 260 -7.87 -17.84 1.69
CA LEU A 260 -8.29 -16.45 1.72
C LEU A 260 -9.80 -16.34 1.45
N TYR A 261 -10.47 -15.52 2.25
CA TYR A 261 -11.82 -15.04 2.04
C TYR A 261 -11.79 -13.70 1.30
N LYS A 262 -12.88 -13.34 0.65
CA LYS A 262 -13.07 -12.01 0.10
C LYS A 262 -13.97 -11.19 1.03
N GLY A 263 -13.43 -10.10 1.56
CA GLY A 263 -14.17 -9.06 2.28
C GLY A 263 -14.54 -7.93 1.35
N VAL A 264 -15.81 -7.52 1.36
CA VAL A 264 -16.33 -6.41 0.57
C VAL A 264 -16.96 -5.39 1.51
N VAL A 265 -16.44 -4.16 1.51
CA VAL A 265 -17.00 -3.03 2.23
C VAL A 265 -17.69 -2.11 1.24
N ILE A 266 -18.96 -1.83 1.46
CA ILE A 266 -19.80 -1.02 0.58
C ILE A 266 -20.27 0.20 1.37
N LEU A 267 -20.00 1.39 0.84
CA LEU A 267 -20.55 2.64 1.36
C LEU A 267 -21.82 3.00 0.55
N ARG A 268 -22.93 3.18 1.25
CA ARG A 268 -24.17 3.67 0.68
C ARG A 268 -24.50 5.05 1.24
N LYS A 269 -25.12 5.89 0.42
CA LYS A 269 -25.74 7.14 0.83
C LYS A 269 -27.16 7.17 0.29
N ASP A 270 -28.14 7.40 1.17
CA ASP A 270 -29.54 7.38 0.82
C ASP A 270 -29.96 6.10 0.05
N GLY A 271 -29.42 4.95 0.48
CA GLY A 271 -29.66 3.63 -0.10
C GLY A 271 -28.91 3.32 -1.40
N LYS A 272 -28.22 4.30 -1.99
CA LYS A 272 -27.42 4.13 -3.22
C LYS A 272 -25.98 3.81 -2.88
N GLU A 273 -25.39 2.79 -3.51
CA GLU A 273 -23.95 2.50 -3.43
C GLU A 273 -23.16 3.64 -4.07
N ILE A 274 -22.20 4.19 -3.32
CA ILE A 274 -21.36 5.32 -3.74
C ILE A 274 -19.87 5.03 -3.64
N ASP A 275 -19.48 3.99 -2.89
CA ASP A 275 -18.10 3.53 -2.84
C ASP A 275 -18.01 2.06 -2.43
N ARG A 276 -16.92 1.39 -2.80
CA ARG A 276 -16.66 -0.03 -2.53
C ARG A 276 -15.19 -0.29 -2.37
N ARG A 277 -14.84 -1.15 -1.39
CA ARG A 277 -13.50 -1.73 -1.24
C ARG A 277 -13.59 -3.24 -1.18
N GLU A 278 -12.67 -3.91 -1.85
CA GLU A 278 -12.50 -5.36 -1.79
C GLU A 278 -11.11 -5.68 -1.25
N GLU A 279 -11.03 -6.56 -0.27
CA GLU A 279 -9.80 -7.00 0.36
C GLU A 279 -9.83 -8.51 0.59
N GLU A 280 -8.67 -9.15 0.51
CA GLU A 280 -8.49 -10.55 0.86
C GLU A 280 -8.26 -10.68 2.36
N ILE A 281 -8.90 -11.65 3.01
CA ILE A 281 -8.87 -11.88 4.46
C ILE A 281 -8.44 -13.32 4.74
N GLY A 282 -7.31 -13.49 5.42
CA GLY A 282 -6.87 -14.79 5.94
C GLY A 282 -6.99 -14.81 7.46
N PHE A 283 -7.83 -15.71 8.00
CA PHE A 283 -7.95 -15.88 9.44
C PHE A 283 -6.81 -16.75 9.96
N ARG A 284 -6.04 -16.24 10.91
CA ARG A 284 -4.93 -16.96 11.55
C ARG A 284 -4.68 -16.40 12.95
N TYR A 285 -4.03 -17.22 13.76
CA TYR A 285 -3.42 -16.81 15.03
C TYR A 285 -2.01 -17.39 15.14
N PHE A 286 -1.15 -16.70 15.86
CA PHE A 286 0.24 -17.11 16.00
C PHE A 286 0.81 -16.57 17.30
N HIS A 287 1.87 -17.19 17.77
CA HIS A 287 2.68 -16.71 18.88
C HIS A 287 4.12 -17.22 18.75
N ALA A 288 5.03 -16.50 19.39
CA ALA A 288 6.41 -16.92 19.56
C ALA A 288 6.65 -17.27 21.02
N ASP A 289 7.25 -18.43 21.26
CA ASP A 289 7.69 -18.89 22.56
C ASP A 289 9.23 -18.95 22.56
N ALA A 290 9.86 -18.40 23.61
CA ALA A 290 11.32 -18.29 23.68
C ALA A 290 12.06 -19.62 23.66
N GLU A 291 11.41 -20.71 24.17
CA GLU A 291 12.01 -22.05 24.26
C GLU A 291 11.52 -22.97 23.14
N LYS A 292 10.24 -22.84 22.73
CA LYS A 292 9.58 -23.77 21.83
C LYS A 292 9.51 -23.25 20.38
N GLY A 293 9.87 -21.97 20.16
CA GLY A 293 9.89 -21.35 18.83
C GLY A 293 8.55 -20.77 18.41
N PHE A 294 8.32 -20.72 17.10
CA PHE A 294 7.16 -20.08 16.51
C PHE A 294 6.01 -21.08 16.26
N PHE A 295 4.78 -20.63 16.51
CA PHE A 295 3.56 -21.40 16.31
C PHE A 295 2.59 -20.64 15.41
N LEU A 296 2.05 -21.33 14.41
CA LEU A 296 0.97 -20.87 13.56
C LEU A 296 -0.25 -21.78 13.78
N ASN A 297 -1.42 -21.18 14.06
CA ASN A 297 -2.67 -21.89 14.32
C ASN A 297 -2.53 -23.00 15.39
N GLY A 298 -1.74 -22.69 16.43
CA GLY A 298 -1.50 -23.60 17.55
C GLY A 298 -0.53 -24.75 17.27
N LYS A 299 0.04 -24.83 16.06
CA LYS A 299 0.99 -25.87 15.66
C LYS A 299 2.41 -25.30 15.54
N PRO A 300 3.45 -26.04 15.97
CA PRO A 300 4.82 -25.63 15.71
C PRO A 300 5.05 -25.36 14.21
N TYR A 301 5.59 -24.20 13.89
CA TYR A 301 5.82 -23.78 12.52
C TYR A 301 7.26 -23.26 12.38
N ARG A 302 8.13 -24.07 11.80
CA ARG A 302 9.51 -23.66 11.59
C ARG A 302 9.59 -22.65 10.45
N LEU A 303 10.11 -21.46 10.73
CA LEU A 303 10.36 -20.43 9.72
C LEU A 303 11.67 -20.73 9.00
N ASN A 304 11.60 -21.09 7.74
CA ASN A 304 12.73 -21.24 6.83
C ASN A 304 12.65 -20.09 5.82
N GLY A 305 13.54 -19.11 5.93
CA GLY A 305 13.38 -17.90 5.17
C GLY A 305 14.68 -17.31 4.65
N VAL A 306 14.54 -16.35 3.79
CA VAL A 306 15.60 -15.54 3.20
C VAL A 306 15.33 -14.05 3.37
N ASN A 307 16.36 -13.24 3.21
CA ASN A 307 16.21 -11.79 3.05
C ASN A 307 16.02 -11.47 1.56
N ARG A 308 15.17 -10.49 1.26
CA ARG A 308 14.93 -10.04 -0.11
C ARG A 308 15.04 -8.52 -0.20
N HIS A 309 15.93 -8.04 -1.07
CA HIS A 309 15.95 -6.66 -1.56
C HIS A 309 15.16 -6.53 -2.85
N GLN A 310 14.53 -5.35 -3.09
CA GLN A 310 13.89 -5.03 -4.36
C GLN A 310 14.92 -4.36 -5.28
N ASP A 311 15.77 -5.18 -5.89
CA ASP A 311 16.86 -4.75 -6.75
C ASP A 311 17.06 -5.79 -7.87
N ARG A 312 17.07 -5.33 -9.14
CA ARG A 312 17.19 -6.19 -10.31
C ARG A 312 18.09 -5.55 -11.35
N ALA A 313 18.92 -6.35 -12.02
CA ALA A 313 19.75 -5.88 -13.13
C ALA A 313 18.90 -5.17 -14.19
N GLU A 314 19.42 -4.06 -14.74
CA GLU A 314 18.81 -3.25 -15.80
C GLU A 314 17.51 -2.52 -15.42
N ARG A 315 16.95 -2.76 -14.24
CA ARG A 315 15.71 -2.14 -13.76
C ARG A 315 15.82 -1.55 -12.38
N ALA A 316 16.87 -1.87 -11.64
CA ALA A 316 17.02 -1.48 -10.23
C ALA A 316 15.72 -1.76 -9.45
N SER A 317 15.11 -0.77 -8.78
CA SER A 317 13.86 -0.96 -8.02
C SER A 317 12.57 -0.92 -8.87
N ALA A 318 12.63 -0.63 -10.17
CA ALA A 318 11.46 -0.49 -11.03
C ALA A 318 10.91 -1.87 -11.49
N PHE A 319 10.29 -2.58 -10.57
CA PHE A 319 9.75 -3.92 -10.77
C PHE A 319 8.37 -3.90 -11.41
N TYR A 320 8.16 -4.84 -12.32
CA TYR A 320 6.84 -5.25 -12.80
C TYR A 320 6.31 -6.43 -11.96
N PRO A 321 5.00 -6.73 -12.01
CA PRO A 321 4.42 -7.88 -11.30
C PRO A 321 5.19 -9.20 -11.52
N GLN A 322 5.61 -9.48 -12.75
CA GLN A 322 6.35 -10.70 -13.12
C GLN A 322 7.69 -10.83 -12.43
N ASP A 323 8.36 -9.69 -12.15
CA ASP A 323 9.65 -9.69 -11.44
C ASP A 323 9.48 -10.14 -9.98
N HIS A 324 8.36 -9.75 -9.34
CA HIS A 324 8.02 -10.22 -8.00
C HIS A 324 7.65 -11.70 -7.99
N ASP A 325 6.89 -12.16 -8.99
CA ASP A 325 6.49 -13.57 -9.10
C ASP A 325 7.72 -14.48 -9.29
N GLU A 326 8.66 -14.09 -10.15
CA GLU A 326 9.92 -14.82 -10.35
C GLU A 326 10.72 -14.96 -9.06
N ASP A 327 10.90 -13.86 -8.29
CA ASP A 327 11.59 -13.90 -7.01
C ASP A 327 10.89 -14.87 -6.04
N LEU A 328 9.55 -14.81 -5.96
CA LEU A 328 8.77 -15.68 -5.08
C LEU A 328 8.82 -17.16 -5.52
N ASP A 329 8.81 -17.43 -6.82
CA ASP A 329 8.94 -18.79 -7.36
C ASP A 329 10.29 -19.38 -6.98
N LEU A 330 11.39 -18.63 -7.13
CA LEU A 330 12.73 -19.05 -6.73
C LEU A 330 12.82 -19.33 -5.22
N MET A 331 12.22 -18.48 -4.38
CA MET A 331 12.19 -18.68 -2.94
C MET A 331 11.40 -19.94 -2.56
N GLN A 332 10.27 -20.20 -3.21
CA GLN A 332 9.48 -21.42 -2.97
C GLN A 332 10.20 -22.67 -3.46
N GLU A 333 10.89 -22.62 -4.59
CA GLU A 333 11.74 -23.72 -5.10
C GLU A 333 12.85 -24.07 -4.11
N MET A 334 13.42 -23.07 -3.41
CA MET A 334 14.40 -23.28 -2.33
C MET A 334 13.76 -23.86 -1.06
N GLY A 335 12.44 -24.01 -0.96
CA GLY A 335 11.71 -24.49 0.21
C GLY A 335 11.49 -23.42 1.28
N CYS A 336 11.55 -22.13 0.93
CA CYS A 336 11.22 -21.05 1.85
C CYS A 336 9.73 -21.01 2.17
N ASN A 337 9.40 -20.72 3.42
CA ASN A 337 8.05 -20.44 3.89
C ASN A 337 7.95 -19.07 4.59
N ALA A 338 9.06 -18.33 4.62
CA ALA A 338 9.13 -17.00 5.22
C ALA A 338 10.10 -16.12 4.41
N VAL A 339 9.86 -14.82 4.38
CA VAL A 339 10.72 -13.84 3.73
C VAL A 339 10.83 -12.59 4.61
N ARG A 340 12.04 -12.14 4.88
CA ARG A 340 12.27 -10.80 5.39
C ARG A 340 12.40 -9.85 4.21
N LEU A 341 11.48 -8.93 4.08
CA LEU A 341 11.48 -7.87 3.07
C LEU A 341 12.31 -6.70 3.57
N CYS A 342 13.62 -6.83 3.42
CA CYS A 342 14.60 -5.89 3.96
C CYS A 342 14.98 -4.81 2.94
N HIS A 343 15.37 -3.62 3.35
CA HIS A 343 15.24 -3.02 4.69
C HIS A 343 14.23 -1.87 4.63
N TYR A 344 13.18 -2.01 3.81
CA TYR A 344 12.22 -0.96 3.48
C TYR A 344 10.88 -1.56 2.99
N PRO A 345 9.79 -0.80 3.05
CA PRO A 345 8.49 -1.22 2.55
C PRO A 345 8.52 -1.62 1.07
N GLN A 346 8.00 -2.79 0.75
CA GLN A 346 7.95 -3.28 -0.61
C GLN A 346 6.56 -3.09 -1.24
N ALA A 347 6.42 -3.42 -2.53
CA ALA A 347 5.19 -3.19 -3.27
C ALA A 347 4.00 -3.98 -2.68
N LYS A 348 2.80 -3.39 -2.69
CA LYS A 348 1.56 -4.08 -2.26
C LYS A 348 1.38 -5.42 -2.98
N TYR A 349 1.71 -5.49 -4.27
CA TYR A 349 1.65 -6.72 -5.05
C TYR A 349 2.48 -7.87 -4.44
N MET A 350 3.66 -7.56 -3.89
CA MET A 350 4.49 -8.56 -3.20
C MET A 350 3.75 -9.18 -2.02
N HIS A 351 3.13 -8.36 -1.17
CA HIS A 351 2.36 -8.85 -0.03
C HIS A 351 1.13 -9.66 -0.46
N GLN A 352 0.41 -9.22 -1.49
CA GLN A 352 -0.72 -9.96 -2.06
C GLN A 352 -0.32 -11.34 -2.58
N GLN A 353 0.83 -11.44 -3.22
CA GLN A 353 1.34 -12.73 -3.69
C GLN A 353 1.82 -13.62 -2.53
N MET A 354 2.40 -13.03 -1.49
CA MET A 354 2.77 -13.76 -0.28
C MET A 354 1.54 -14.27 0.48
N ASP A 355 0.45 -13.50 0.55
CA ASP A 355 -0.83 -13.95 1.10
C ASP A 355 -1.33 -15.22 0.39
N LYS A 356 -1.33 -15.19 -0.96
CA LYS A 356 -1.81 -16.29 -1.82
C LYS A 356 -0.91 -17.52 -1.80
N ARG A 357 0.38 -17.33 -1.60
CA ARG A 357 1.39 -18.39 -1.57
C ARG A 357 1.64 -18.93 -0.15
N GLY A 358 1.08 -18.31 0.86
CA GLY A 358 1.23 -18.70 2.26
C GLY A 358 2.60 -18.39 2.86
N LEU A 359 3.34 -17.44 2.29
CA LEU A 359 4.67 -17.07 2.76
C LEU A 359 4.57 -16.06 3.91
N VAL A 360 5.18 -16.36 5.05
CA VAL A 360 5.24 -15.44 6.18
C VAL A 360 6.16 -14.25 5.85
N ALA A 361 5.68 -13.03 6.09
CA ALA A 361 6.43 -11.81 5.87
C ALA A 361 6.88 -11.15 7.18
N TRP A 362 8.14 -10.73 7.19
CA TRP A 362 8.68 -9.71 8.09
C TRP A 362 8.93 -8.47 7.23
N VAL A 363 8.23 -7.38 7.52
CA VAL A 363 8.32 -6.10 6.80
C VAL A 363 8.86 -5.03 7.73
N GLU A 364 9.63 -4.07 7.21
CA GLU A 364 10.33 -3.10 8.05
C GLU A 364 10.41 -1.70 7.42
N ILE A 365 10.58 -0.68 8.27
CA ILE A 365 10.88 0.68 7.84
C ILE A 365 12.39 0.84 7.58
N PRO A 366 12.80 1.81 6.74
CA PRO A 366 14.21 2.00 6.37
C PRO A 366 15.04 2.75 7.44
N PHE A 367 14.84 2.42 8.71
CA PHE A 367 15.67 2.88 9.80
C PHE A 367 16.88 1.97 9.91
N VAL A 368 17.92 2.29 9.11
CA VAL A 368 19.08 1.42 8.87
C VAL A 368 20.36 2.16 9.23
N ASN A 369 21.26 1.46 9.90
CA ASN A 369 22.64 1.81 10.24
C ASN A 369 22.80 3.12 11.03
N VAL A 370 22.29 4.26 10.56
CA VAL A 370 22.56 5.58 11.11
C VAL A 370 21.31 6.24 11.64
N TYR A 371 21.40 6.72 12.87
CA TYR A 371 20.41 7.63 13.45
C TYR A 371 20.91 9.08 13.37
N VAL A 372 20.06 9.97 12.91
CA VAL A 372 20.32 11.42 12.89
C VAL A 372 19.54 12.08 14.01
N ASN A 373 20.24 12.81 14.87
CA ASN A 373 19.63 13.61 15.93
C ASN A 373 18.98 14.88 15.37
N ASN A 374 17.81 14.70 14.74
CA ASN A 374 17.02 15.76 14.11
C ASN A 374 15.52 15.48 14.33
N PRO A 375 14.75 16.40 14.92
CA PRO A 375 13.32 16.19 15.11
C PRO A 375 12.52 15.88 13.84
N ALA A 376 12.94 16.46 12.71
CA ALA A 376 12.30 16.15 11.42
C ALA A 376 12.58 14.72 10.95
N TYR A 377 13.77 14.17 11.28
CA TYR A 377 14.09 12.78 11.03
C TYR A 377 13.26 11.82 11.90
N ASP A 378 13.10 12.15 13.18
CA ASP A 378 12.26 11.39 14.12
C ASP A 378 10.81 11.34 13.63
N GLU A 379 10.28 12.47 13.15
CA GLU A 379 8.92 12.54 12.63
C GLU A 379 8.78 11.74 11.31
N ASN A 380 9.80 11.77 10.47
CA ASN A 380 9.83 10.97 9.25
C ASN A 380 9.82 9.46 9.55
N LEU A 381 10.56 9.00 10.56
CA LEU A 381 10.51 7.60 11.00
C LEU A 381 9.12 7.19 11.48
N ARG A 382 8.45 8.06 12.26
CA ARG A 382 7.07 7.82 12.72
C ARG A 382 6.09 7.79 11.54
N LEU A 383 6.25 8.71 10.58
CA LEU A 383 5.43 8.75 9.36
C LEU A 383 5.57 7.44 8.57
N GLN A 384 6.80 7.04 8.26
CA GLN A 384 7.05 5.82 7.49
C GLN A 384 6.54 4.55 8.20
N LEU A 385 6.58 4.51 9.54
CA LEU A 385 6.01 3.38 10.30
C LEU A 385 4.48 3.37 10.24
N LYS A 386 3.82 4.54 10.34
CA LYS A 386 2.36 4.65 10.17
C LYS A 386 1.94 4.19 8.77
N GLU A 387 2.64 4.66 7.75
CA GLU A 387 2.38 4.28 6.36
C GLU A 387 2.59 2.78 6.15
N LEU A 388 3.70 2.20 6.64
CA LEU A 388 3.96 0.77 6.55
C LEU A 388 2.83 -0.06 7.15
N ILE A 389 2.44 0.25 8.40
CA ILE A 389 1.43 -0.53 9.13
C ILE A 389 0.04 -0.35 8.50
N LEU A 390 -0.38 0.89 8.28
CA LEU A 390 -1.75 1.18 7.85
C LEU A 390 -2.02 0.77 6.40
N GLN A 391 -1.02 0.87 5.50
CA GLN A 391 -1.16 0.40 4.12
C GLN A 391 -1.23 -1.12 4.01
N ASN A 392 -0.63 -1.85 4.96
CA ASN A 392 -0.47 -3.29 4.90
C ASN A 392 -1.20 -4.03 6.03
N TYR A 393 -2.09 -3.34 6.76
CA TYR A 393 -2.77 -3.84 7.94
C TYR A 393 -3.51 -5.16 7.70
N ASN A 394 -4.19 -5.28 6.56
CA ASN A 394 -5.08 -6.39 6.23
C ASN A 394 -4.37 -7.66 5.72
N HIS A 395 -3.07 -7.60 5.40
CA HIS A 395 -2.32 -8.74 4.85
C HIS A 395 -2.10 -9.85 5.88
N PRO A 396 -2.64 -11.07 5.70
CA PRO A 396 -2.44 -12.18 6.63
C PRO A 396 -1.01 -12.68 6.67
N CYS A 397 -0.25 -12.55 5.59
CA CYS A 397 1.15 -12.99 5.52
C CYS A 397 2.06 -12.21 6.47
N ILE A 398 1.76 -10.94 6.75
CA ILE A 398 2.58 -10.11 7.62
C ILE A 398 2.36 -10.51 9.07
N LEU A 399 3.41 -11.03 9.70
CA LEU A 399 3.38 -11.46 11.10
C LEU A 399 4.30 -10.62 12.00
N PHE A 400 5.21 -9.83 11.42
CA PHE A 400 6.20 -9.04 12.16
C PHE A 400 6.38 -7.64 11.55
N TRP A 401 6.36 -6.61 12.41
CA TRP A 401 6.69 -5.23 12.06
C TRP A 401 8.15 -4.94 12.45
N GLY A 402 9.03 -4.76 11.48
CA GLY A 402 10.43 -4.39 11.66
C GLY A 402 10.58 -2.89 11.91
N LEU A 403 11.24 -2.53 13.00
CA LEU A 403 11.41 -1.14 13.43
C LEU A 403 12.74 -0.56 12.99
N PHE A 404 13.80 -1.38 12.90
CA PHE A 404 15.14 -0.95 12.54
C PHE A 404 16.02 -2.11 12.13
N ASN A 405 17.09 -1.79 11.40
CA ASN A 405 18.18 -2.70 11.09
C ASN A 405 19.53 -2.08 11.48
N GLU A 406 20.29 -2.78 12.34
CA GLU A 406 21.71 -2.48 12.64
C GLU A 406 22.00 -1.03 12.99
N ILE A 407 21.06 -0.36 13.68
CA ILE A 407 21.28 1.02 14.09
C ILE A 407 22.46 1.09 15.03
N ASN A 408 23.47 1.87 14.62
CA ASN A 408 24.61 2.11 15.46
C ASN A 408 24.20 3.02 16.62
N SER A 409 23.86 2.38 17.73
CA SER A 409 23.48 3.10 18.96
C SER A 409 24.69 3.78 19.60
N GLY A 410 25.92 3.27 19.34
CA GLY A 410 27.10 3.74 20.03
C GLY A 410 26.83 3.86 21.54
N TRP A 411 27.34 4.94 22.15
CA TRP A 411 27.08 5.32 23.55
C TRP A 411 25.90 6.30 23.68
N LEU A 412 25.08 6.46 22.60
CA LEU A 412 23.98 7.41 22.57
C LEU A 412 22.66 6.73 22.97
N ASP A 413 21.98 7.23 24.00
CA ASP A 413 20.66 6.75 24.42
C ASP A 413 19.54 6.99 23.40
N ARG A 414 19.74 7.90 22.45
CA ARG A 414 18.68 8.39 21.57
C ARG A 414 18.19 7.40 20.52
N PRO A 415 19.02 6.61 19.82
CA PRO A 415 18.53 5.55 18.92
C PRO A 415 17.69 4.52 19.64
N SER A 416 18.07 4.15 20.87
CA SER A 416 17.30 3.21 21.70
C SER A 416 15.94 3.80 22.13
N ARG A 417 15.89 5.10 22.45
CA ARG A 417 14.63 5.79 22.75
C ARG A 417 13.74 5.84 21.51
N MET A 418 14.29 6.17 20.35
CA MET A 418 13.52 6.19 19.10
C MET A 418 12.96 4.80 18.79
N ALA A 419 13.72 3.73 18.96
CA ALA A 419 13.25 2.37 18.80
C ALA A 419 12.11 2.03 19.77
N ALA A 420 12.20 2.48 21.03
CA ALA A 420 11.13 2.31 22.03
C ALA A 420 9.86 3.11 21.67
N GLU A 421 10.00 4.34 21.17
CA GLU A 421 8.89 5.16 20.68
C GLU A 421 8.20 4.52 19.48
N LEU A 422 8.98 4.01 18.52
CA LEU A 422 8.46 3.28 17.36
C LEU A 422 7.74 1.99 17.78
N HIS A 423 8.28 1.27 18.77
CA HIS A 423 7.60 0.11 19.34
C HIS A 423 6.23 0.49 19.94
N ALA A 424 6.20 1.53 20.76
CA ALA A 424 4.95 2.00 21.36
C ALA A 424 3.93 2.44 20.29
N LEU A 425 4.37 3.16 19.27
CA LEU A 425 3.54 3.58 18.14
C LEU A 425 3.01 2.37 17.35
N ALA A 426 3.85 1.39 17.04
CA ALA A 426 3.42 0.18 16.35
C ALA A 426 2.37 -0.59 17.15
N ARG A 427 2.56 -0.72 18.46
CA ARG A 427 1.59 -1.38 19.36
C ARG A 427 0.26 -0.63 19.48
N GLN A 428 0.29 0.69 19.36
CA GLN A 428 -0.92 1.53 19.32
C GLN A 428 -1.69 1.34 18.02
N LEU A 429 -0.99 1.24 16.89
CA LEU A 429 -1.59 1.06 15.56
C LEU A 429 -2.07 -0.38 15.34
N ASP A 430 -1.27 -1.35 15.77
CA ASP A 430 -1.56 -2.77 15.65
C ASP A 430 -1.05 -3.56 16.86
N SER A 431 -1.96 -3.87 17.76
CA SER A 431 -1.64 -4.67 18.95
C SER A 431 -1.54 -6.18 18.66
N SER A 432 -1.93 -6.64 17.48
CA SER A 432 -2.02 -8.06 17.14
C SER A 432 -0.68 -8.64 16.69
N ARG A 433 0.23 -7.82 16.16
CA ARG A 433 1.53 -8.27 15.64
C ARG A 433 2.68 -7.76 16.50
N PRO A 434 3.69 -8.60 16.78
CA PRO A 434 4.90 -8.17 17.47
C PRO A 434 5.78 -7.29 16.59
N THR A 435 6.60 -6.49 17.25
CA THR A 435 7.66 -5.73 16.60
C THR A 435 8.99 -6.42 16.70
N MET A 436 9.85 -6.20 15.72
CA MET A 436 11.21 -6.74 15.67
C MET A 436 12.23 -5.66 15.35
N GLY A 437 13.44 -5.84 15.86
CA GLY A 437 14.63 -5.08 15.47
C GLY A 437 15.75 -6.05 15.14
N CYS A 438 16.52 -5.78 14.11
CA CYS A 438 17.70 -6.55 13.76
C CYS A 438 18.96 -5.87 14.27
N LEU A 439 19.77 -6.59 15.08
CA LEU A 439 21.08 -6.15 15.56
C LEU A 439 22.14 -7.16 15.17
N LEU A 440 23.23 -6.69 14.59
CA LEU A 440 24.33 -7.54 14.13
C LEU A 440 24.97 -8.36 15.26
N TYR A 441 25.01 -7.80 16.48
CA TYR A 441 25.71 -8.40 17.63
C TYR A 441 24.89 -9.41 18.44
N THR A 442 23.60 -9.52 18.19
CA THR A 442 22.69 -10.44 18.93
C THR A 442 22.27 -11.64 18.11
N SER A 443 22.64 -11.71 16.85
CA SER A 443 22.43 -12.90 16.03
C SER A 443 23.54 -13.93 16.39
N PRO A 444 23.20 -15.07 17.01
CA PRO A 444 24.16 -16.15 17.18
C PRO A 444 24.38 -16.78 15.79
N SER A 445 25.26 -16.20 15.01
CA SER A 445 25.79 -16.89 13.84
C SER A 445 26.72 -18.00 14.38
N PRO A 446 26.44 -19.26 14.11
CA PRO A 446 27.42 -20.30 14.35
C PRO A 446 28.61 -20.00 13.43
N ARG A 447 29.73 -19.69 14.03
CA ARG A 447 31.04 -19.66 13.33
C ARG A 447 31.47 -21.10 13.04
#